data_3a26f8186482024455b9519387ec4529
#
_entry.id   3a26f8186482024455b9519387ec4529
#
_cell.length_a   1.000
_cell.length_b   1.000
_cell.length_c   1.000
_cell.angle_alpha   90.00
_cell.angle_beta   90.00
_cell.angle_gamma   90.00
#
_symmetry.space_group_name_H-M   'P 1'
#
loop_
_entity.id
_entity.type
_entity.pdbx_description
1 polymer ?
#
loop_
_entity_poly.entity_id
_entity_poly.type
_entity_poly.pdbx_seq_one_letter_code
_entity_poly.pdbx_strand_id
1 'polypeptide(L)'
;MPVVTFIHHLRDFDAWFALFSSNPPPPIGKWRLMRGIDNPNRVHVVGEMIASEVDDVKSYFESEKMKDVLGQANELSTTPIEAVWLDDVKPG
;
A
#
# COMPACT_ATOMS: atom_id res chain seq x y z
N MET A 1 6.46 -16.26 -0.90
CA MET A 1 5.12 -15.69 -0.69
C MET A 1 4.99 -14.40 -1.48
N PRO A 2 3.87 -14.21 -2.17
CA PRO A 2 3.64 -12.93 -2.86
C PRO A 2 3.60 -11.75 -1.91
N VAL A 3 4.08 -10.63 -2.40
CA VAL A 3 4.13 -9.36 -1.65
C VAL A 3 3.64 -8.25 -2.57
N VAL A 4 2.83 -7.35 -2.05
CA VAL A 4 2.56 -6.08 -2.71
C VAL A 4 3.16 -4.95 -1.87
N THR A 5 3.75 -3.98 -2.52
CA THR A 5 4.17 -2.75 -1.85
C THR A 5 3.59 -1.55 -2.57
N PHE A 6 2.90 -0.70 -1.81
CA PHE A 6 2.43 0.59 -2.28
C PHE A 6 3.44 1.63 -1.83
N ILE A 7 4.07 2.30 -2.78
CA ILE A 7 5.12 3.28 -2.50
C ILE A 7 4.52 4.68 -2.63
N HIS A 8 4.61 5.44 -1.53
CA HIS A 8 4.10 6.80 -1.45
C HIS A 8 5.26 7.78 -1.21
N HIS A 9 5.26 8.87 -1.96
CA HIS A 9 6.12 10.03 -1.71
C HIS A 9 5.21 11.18 -1.29
N LEU A 10 5.17 11.47 0.01
CA LEU A 10 4.12 12.29 0.60
C LEU A 10 4.51 13.77 0.69
N ARG A 11 3.49 14.64 0.58
CA ARG A 11 3.62 16.07 0.89
C ARG A 11 3.42 16.29 2.39
N ASP A 12 2.49 15.54 3.00
CA ASP A 12 2.09 15.67 4.39
C ASP A 12 1.79 14.27 4.95
N PHE A 13 2.71 13.77 5.74
CA PHE A 13 2.56 12.44 6.35
C PHE A 13 1.34 12.38 7.28
N ASP A 14 1.13 13.41 8.10
CA ASP A 14 0.06 13.36 9.10
C ASP A 14 -1.33 13.30 8.44
N ALA A 15 -1.55 14.08 7.38
CA ALA A 15 -2.79 14.03 6.62
C ALA A 15 -2.99 12.67 5.95
N TRP A 16 -1.94 12.10 5.36
CA TRP A 16 -1.98 10.79 4.75
C TRP A 16 -2.24 9.70 5.80
N PHE A 17 -1.58 9.78 6.95
CA PHE A 17 -1.75 8.79 8.01
C PHE A 17 -3.17 8.79 8.58
N ALA A 18 -3.81 9.95 8.65
CA ALA A 18 -5.22 10.04 9.03
C ALA A 18 -6.12 9.32 8.02
N LEU A 19 -5.85 9.51 6.73
CA LEU A 19 -6.57 8.81 5.65
C LEU A 19 -6.35 7.29 5.73
N PHE A 20 -5.11 6.86 5.90
CA PHE A 20 -4.75 5.45 6.03
C PHE A 20 -5.43 4.80 7.23
N SER A 21 -5.41 5.48 8.39
CA SER A 21 -6.00 4.96 9.62
C SER A 21 -7.52 4.80 9.53
N SER A 22 -8.18 5.63 8.73
CA SER A 22 -9.62 5.55 8.48
C SER A 22 -9.99 4.51 7.43
N ASN A 23 -9.02 4.05 6.64
CA ASN A 23 -9.22 3.11 5.55
C ASN A 23 -8.11 2.03 5.58
N PRO A 24 -8.13 1.16 6.59
CA PRO A 24 -7.07 0.17 6.77
C PRO A 24 -7.02 -0.84 5.61
N PRO A 25 -5.88 -1.54 5.45
CA PRO A 25 -5.78 -2.62 4.49
C PRO A 25 -6.82 -3.72 4.72
N PRO A 26 -7.10 -4.58 3.71
CA PRO A 26 -8.07 -5.65 3.88
C PRO A 26 -7.60 -6.66 4.94
N PRO A 27 -8.54 -7.39 5.58
CA PRO A 27 -8.20 -8.42 6.56
C PRO A 27 -7.69 -9.71 5.89
N ILE A 28 -7.04 -9.59 4.75
CA ILE A 28 -6.46 -10.67 3.96
C ILE A 28 -4.95 -10.41 3.91
N GLY A 29 -4.14 -11.38 4.32
CA GLY A 29 -2.70 -11.21 4.36
C GLY A 29 -2.22 -10.52 5.64
N LYS A 30 -0.95 -10.18 5.66
CA LYS A 30 -0.30 -9.47 6.77
C LYS A 30 0.26 -8.16 6.25
N TRP A 31 -0.08 -7.06 6.90
CA TRP A 31 0.25 -5.72 6.44
C TRP A 31 1.20 -5.02 7.40
N ARG A 32 2.13 -4.27 6.83
CA ARG A 32 3.05 -3.42 7.58
C ARG A 32 3.12 -2.06 6.93
N LEU A 33 3.20 -1.03 7.76
CA LEU A 33 3.47 0.33 7.34
C LEU A 33 4.94 0.62 7.67
N MET A 34 5.69 0.99 6.65
CA MET A 34 7.12 1.29 6.78
C MET A 34 7.38 2.71 6.32
N ARG A 35 8.16 3.44 7.08
CA ARG A 35 8.50 4.83 6.80
C ARG A 35 10.01 4.95 6.55
N GLY A 36 10.40 5.76 5.58
CA GLY A 36 11.81 5.95 5.28
C GLY A 36 12.59 6.50 6.47
N ILE A 37 13.76 5.91 6.74
CA ILE A 37 14.64 6.37 7.82
C ILE A 37 15.25 7.71 7.44
N ASP A 38 15.79 7.82 6.22
CA ASP A 38 16.43 9.03 5.73
C ASP A 38 15.45 10.04 5.13
N ASN A 39 14.31 9.55 4.66
CA ASN A 39 13.24 10.38 4.11
C ASN A 39 11.90 9.98 4.73
N PRO A 40 11.47 10.68 5.80
CA PRO A 40 10.23 10.32 6.50
C PRO A 40 8.95 10.57 5.68
N ASN A 41 9.05 11.23 4.54
CA ASN A 41 7.92 11.42 3.62
C ASN A 41 7.79 10.30 2.59
N ARG A 42 8.73 9.35 2.59
CA ARG A 42 8.61 8.13 1.80
C ARG A 42 8.00 7.04 2.67
N VAL A 43 6.90 6.46 2.22
CA VAL A 43 6.17 5.45 2.99
C VAL A 43 5.87 4.25 2.09
N HIS A 44 6.05 3.07 2.63
CA HIS A 44 5.66 1.82 1.97
C HIS A 44 4.58 1.13 2.79
N VAL A 45 3.48 0.78 2.15
CA VAL A 45 2.48 -0.13 2.71
C VAL A 45 2.75 -1.49 2.10
N VAL A 46 3.18 -2.44 2.92
CA VAL A 46 3.64 -3.75 2.45
C VAL A 46 2.68 -4.83 2.94
N GLY A 47 2.15 -5.61 2.00
CA GLY A 47 1.27 -6.73 2.31
C GLY A 47 1.90 -8.05 1.86
N GLU A 48 1.97 -9.02 2.77
CA GLU A 48 2.36 -10.40 2.46
C GLU A 48 1.12 -11.29 2.45
N MET A 49 1.05 -12.21 1.49
CA MET A 49 -0.12 -13.06 1.34
C MET A 49 0.28 -14.40 0.70
N ILE A 50 -0.59 -15.39 0.80
CA ILE A 50 -0.42 -16.63 0.04
C ILE A 50 -0.92 -16.44 -1.40
N ALA A 51 -0.46 -17.29 -2.31
CA ALA A 51 -0.76 -17.12 -3.75
C ALA A 51 -2.26 -17.07 -4.04
N SER A 52 -3.08 -17.85 -3.33
CA SER A 52 -4.53 -17.87 -3.53
C SER A 52 -5.24 -16.61 -3.07
N GLU A 53 -4.58 -15.72 -2.32
CA GLU A 53 -5.16 -14.46 -1.83
C GLU A 53 -4.88 -13.29 -2.76
N VAL A 54 -3.98 -13.43 -3.73
CA VAL A 54 -3.54 -12.32 -4.58
C VAL A 54 -4.70 -11.65 -5.32
N ASP A 55 -5.57 -12.46 -5.94
CA ASP A 55 -6.70 -11.91 -6.71
C ASP A 55 -7.70 -11.21 -5.79
N ASP A 56 -7.93 -11.72 -4.59
CA ASP A 56 -8.82 -11.10 -3.62
C ASP A 56 -8.28 -9.76 -3.15
N VAL A 57 -6.98 -9.67 -2.90
CA VAL A 57 -6.34 -8.40 -2.50
C VAL A 57 -6.39 -7.40 -3.65
N LYS A 58 -6.11 -7.83 -4.89
CA LYS A 58 -6.22 -6.97 -6.07
C LYS A 58 -7.64 -6.43 -6.23
N SER A 59 -8.64 -7.30 -6.10
CA SER A 59 -10.05 -6.91 -6.19
C SER A 59 -10.44 -5.90 -5.13
N TYR A 60 -9.93 -6.05 -3.91
CA TYR A 60 -10.17 -5.08 -2.84
C TYR A 60 -9.70 -3.68 -3.24
N PHE A 61 -8.46 -3.56 -3.77
CA PHE A 61 -7.91 -2.26 -4.15
C PHE A 61 -8.50 -1.72 -5.46
N GLU A 62 -9.15 -2.56 -6.26
CA GLU A 62 -9.87 -2.15 -7.47
C GLU A 62 -11.33 -1.74 -7.19
N SER A 63 -11.82 -1.90 -5.96
CA SER A 63 -13.16 -1.46 -5.58
C SER A 63 -13.31 0.06 -5.72
N GLU A 64 -14.53 0.54 -5.95
CA GLU A 64 -14.76 1.99 -6.10
C GLU A 64 -14.36 2.77 -4.86
N LYS A 65 -14.64 2.21 -3.67
CA LYS A 65 -14.24 2.83 -2.41
C LYS A 65 -12.72 3.01 -2.36
N MET A 66 -11.96 1.97 -2.68
CA MET A 66 -10.50 2.03 -2.60
C MET A 66 -9.90 2.86 -3.72
N LYS A 67 -10.50 2.90 -4.90
CA LYS A 67 -10.09 3.82 -5.97
C LYS A 67 -10.22 5.27 -5.50
N ASP A 68 -11.30 5.60 -4.81
CA ASP A 68 -11.50 6.93 -4.25
C ASP A 68 -10.47 7.25 -3.18
N VAL A 69 -10.20 6.31 -2.26
CA VAL A 69 -9.19 6.47 -1.22
C VAL A 69 -7.80 6.65 -1.84
N LEU A 70 -7.45 5.86 -2.84
CA LEU A 70 -6.15 5.99 -3.52
C LEU A 70 -6.06 7.30 -4.29
N GLY A 71 -7.16 7.79 -4.84
CA GLY A 71 -7.23 9.12 -5.46
C GLY A 71 -6.92 10.23 -4.46
N GLN A 72 -7.50 10.16 -3.26
CA GLN A 72 -7.21 11.11 -2.18
C GLN A 72 -5.74 11.01 -1.73
N ALA A 73 -5.22 9.79 -1.62
CA ALA A 73 -3.82 9.57 -1.27
C ALA A 73 -2.87 10.16 -2.34
N ASN A 74 -3.23 10.05 -3.62
CA ASN A 74 -2.46 10.65 -4.72
C ASN A 74 -2.40 12.18 -4.60
N GLU A 75 -3.48 12.82 -4.16
CA GLU A 75 -3.50 14.27 -3.94
C GLU A 75 -2.55 14.69 -2.82
N LEU A 76 -2.30 13.80 -1.86
CA LEU A 76 -1.37 14.03 -0.75
C LEU A 76 0.07 13.61 -1.10
N SER A 77 0.32 13.20 -2.34
CA SER A 77 1.60 12.70 -2.80
C SER A 77 2.24 13.64 -3.80
N THR A 78 3.58 13.66 -3.85
CA THR A 78 4.34 14.48 -4.81
C THR A 78 4.47 13.79 -6.16
N THR A 79 4.35 12.46 -6.19
CA THR A 79 4.36 11.64 -7.40
C THR A 79 3.24 10.61 -7.32
N PRO A 80 2.79 10.04 -8.45
CA PRO A 80 1.78 8.98 -8.40
C PRO A 80 2.21 7.80 -7.54
N ILE A 81 1.24 7.21 -6.82
CA ILE A 81 1.48 6.01 -6.02
C ILE A 81 1.88 4.86 -6.95
N GLU A 82 2.95 4.16 -6.60
CA GLU A 82 3.37 2.94 -7.27
C GLU A 82 2.88 1.72 -6.51
N ALA A 83 2.22 0.80 -7.21
CA ALA A 83 1.90 -0.52 -6.66
C ALA A 83 2.78 -1.55 -7.35
N VAL A 84 3.59 -2.25 -6.59
CA VAL A 84 4.51 -3.26 -7.11
C VAL A 84 4.16 -4.61 -6.50
N TRP A 85 3.84 -5.56 -7.36
CA TRP A 85 3.53 -6.93 -6.96
C TRP A 85 4.75 -7.81 -7.22
N LEU A 86 5.17 -8.52 -6.19
CA LEU A 86 6.39 -9.32 -6.22
C LEU A 86 6.11 -10.73 -5.74
N ASP A 87 6.91 -11.68 -6.20
CA ASP A 87 6.88 -13.04 -5.67
C ASP A 87 8.32 -13.55 -5.54
N ASP A 88 8.50 -14.50 -4.66
CA ASP A 88 9.80 -15.12 -4.48
C ASP A 88 10.19 -15.90 -5.74
N VAL A 89 11.38 -15.61 -6.27
CA VAL A 89 11.96 -16.39 -7.37
C VAL A 89 12.61 -17.64 -6.81
N LYS A 90 13.22 -17.51 -5.63
CA LYS A 90 13.92 -18.57 -4.96
C LYS A 90 13.80 -18.38 -3.45
N PRO A 91 13.31 -19.40 -2.71
CA PRO A 91 13.33 -19.34 -1.26
C PRO A 91 14.77 -19.27 -0.78
N GLY A 92 15.07 -18.21 -0.02
CA GLY A 92 16.42 -17.91 0.36
C GLY A 92 16.78 -18.28 1.75
#